data_1b1b9078fa37728792751b43dac27620
#
_entry.id   1b1b9078fa37728792751b43dac27620
#
_cell.length_a   1.000
_cell.length_b   1.000
_cell.length_c   1.000
_cell.angle_alpha   90.00
_cell.angle_beta   90.00
_cell.angle_gamma   90.00
#
_symmetry.space_group_name_H-M   'P 1'
#
loop_
_entity.id
_entity.type
_entity.pdbx_description
1 polymer ?
#
loop_
_entity_poly.entity_id
_entity_poly.type
_entity_poly.pdbx_seq_one_letter_code
_entity_poly.pdbx_strand_id
1 'polypeptide(L)'
;MKKYTVLFVCSLVLFLITGSACAQTGAAGQFGYGFTGPQGSSGQFGYGFPGQLQTVTVTQARTYGHKMPVVITGNLVQFYGGKDLYIFRDSSGEILVKIGPKEWQNLWYQGVSIAPSDTIEIYGEVHWPKHSWGTPEVHARFIRKV
;
A
#
# COMPACT_ATOMS: atom_id res chain seq x y z
N MET A 1 -4.09 -51.08 21.23
CA MET A 1 -3.90 -50.64 19.84
C MET A 1 -5.31 -50.38 19.26
N LYS A 2 -5.70 -49.12 19.19
CA LYS A 2 -7.00 -48.69 18.64
C LYS A 2 -6.76 -47.94 17.32
N LYS A 3 -7.23 -48.56 16.23
CA LYS A 3 -7.16 -48.03 14.87
C LYS A 3 -8.33 -47.04 14.69
N TYR A 4 -8.05 -45.78 14.45
CA TYR A 4 -9.07 -44.79 14.08
C TYR A 4 -9.14 -44.69 12.55
N THR A 5 -10.27 -45.17 12.02
CA THR A 5 -10.64 -45.03 10.62
C THR A 5 -11.23 -43.64 10.41
N VAL A 6 -10.55 -42.77 9.64
CA VAL A 6 -11.05 -41.47 9.27
C VAL A 6 -11.82 -41.58 7.98
N LEU A 7 -13.13 -41.38 8.08
CA LEU A 7 -14.06 -41.32 6.95
C LEU A 7 -13.95 -39.92 6.31
N PHE A 8 -13.40 -39.84 5.10
CA PHE A 8 -13.45 -38.66 4.26
C PHE A 8 -14.83 -38.58 3.58
N VAL A 9 -15.65 -37.62 4.00
CA VAL A 9 -16.89 -37.27 3.30
C VAL A 9 -16.54 -36.16 2.32
N CYS A 10 -16.40 -36.52 1.03
CA CYS A 10 -16.31 -35.59 -0.08
C CYS A 10 -17.71 -34.98 -0.35
N SER A 11 -17.93 -33.76 0.06
CA SER A 11 -19.12 -32.99 -0.35
C SER A 11 -18.82 -32.22 -1.65
N LEU A 12 -19.36 -32.79 -2.74
CA LEU A 12 -19.29 -32.20 -4.08
C LEU A 12 -20.37 -31.13 -4.21
N VAL A 13 -20.03 -29.88 -4.07
CA VAL A 13 -20.93 -28.73 -4.33
C VAL A 13 -20.79 -28.29 -5.78
N LEU A 14 -21.79 -28.66 -6.58
CA LEU A 14 -21.91 -28.30 -7.98
C LEU A 14 -22.49 -26.87 -8.06
N PHE A 15 -21.64 -25.86 -8.36
CA PHE A 15 -22.12 -24.50 -8.65
C PHE A 15 -22.43 -24.38 -10.14
N LEU A 16 -23.75 -24.30 -10.45
CA LEU A 16 -24.23 -23.91 -11.78
C LEU A 16 -24.04 -22.39 -11.95
N ILE A 17 -23.07 -22.01 -12.77
CA ILE A 17 -22.88 -20.61 -13.18
C ILE A 17 -23.71 -20.39 -14.45
N THR A 18 -24.82 -19.71 -14.31
CA THR A 18 -25.60 -19.19 -15.46
C THR A 18 -24.86 -17.95 -16.01
N GLY A 19 -24.30 -18.11 -17.20
CA GLY A 19 -23.65 -17.05 -17.92
C GLY A 19 -24.68 -16.07 -18.50
N SER A 20 -24.53 -14.78 -18.19
CA SER A 20 -25.15 -13.69 -18.95
C SER A 20 -24.10 -13.07 -19.87
N ALA A 21 -24.22 -13.36 -21.15
CA ALA A 21 -23.42 -12.74 -22.20
C ALA A 21 -23.97 -11.33 -22.47
N CYS A 22 -23.21 -10.30 -22.11
CA CYS A 22 -23.40 -8.95 -22.65
C CYS A 22 -22.51 -8.79 -23.88
N ALA A 23 -23.14 -8.76 -25.05
CA ALA A 23 -22.53 -8.37 -26.31
C ALA A 23 -22.20 -6.88 -26.26
N GLN A 24 -20.92 -6.53 -26.38
CA GLN A 24 -20.50 -5.15 -26.64
C GLN A 24 -20.10 -5.03 -28.12
N THR A 25 -20.96 -4.32 -28.84
CA THR A 25 -20.71 -3.80 -30.19
C THR A 25 -19.60 -2.75 -30.13
N GLY A 26 -18.66 -2.86 -31.08
CA GLY A 26 -17.50 -2.00 -31.18
C GLY A 26 -17.85 -0.56 -31.58
N ALA A 27 -17.01 0.36 -31.12
CA ALA A 27 -16.75 1.63 -31.79
C ALA A 27 -15.27 1.98 -31.61
N ALA A 28 -14.64 2.24 -32.74
CA ALA A 28 -13.24 2.62 -32.87
C ALA A 28 -12.97 4.02 -32.35
N GLY A 29 -11.80 4.20 -31.73
CA GLY A 29 -11.02 5.42 -31.82
C GLY A 29 -11.37 6.52 -30.86
N GLN A 30 -10.62 6.59 -29.75
CA GLN A 30 -10.07 7.86 -29.27
C GLN A 30 -9.01 7.56 -28.21
N PHE A 31 -7.74 7.85 -28.52
CA PHE A 31 -6.69 7.94 -27.52
C PHE A 31 -6.96 9.18 -26.67
N GLY A 32 -7.71 9.01 -25.60
CA GLY A 32 -7.91 10.01 -24.57
C GLY A 32 -7.46 9.40 -23.25
N TYR A 33 -6.36 9.89 -22.71
CA TYR A 33 -5.94 9.56 -21.35
C TYR A 33 -6.92 10.19 -20.36
N GLY A 34 -8.11 9.61 -20.25
CA GLY A 34 -9.13 9.98 -19.28
C GLY A 34 -9.11 9.03 -18.10
N PHE A 35 -8.32 9.33 -17.06
CA PHE A 35 -8.44 8.69 -15.77
C PHE A 35 -9.69 9.22 -15.06
N THR A 36 -10.79 8.48 -15.10
CA THR A 36 -11.93 8.69 -14.20
C THR A 36 -11.76 7.81 -12.98
N GLY A 37 -11.12 8.33 -11.93
CA GLY A 37 -11.08 7.72 -10.62
C GLY A 37 -12.31 8.13 -9.78
N PRO A 38 -12.76 7.30 -8.81
CA PRO A 38 -13.89 7.64 -7.95
C PRO A 38 -13.56 8.85 -7.06
N GLN A 39 -14.51 9.79 -6.97
CA GLN A 39 -14.45 10.97 -6.13
C GLN A 39 -14.39 10.58 -4.65
N GLY A 40 -13.22 10.73 -4.04
CA GLY A 40 -13.03 10.69 -2.60
C GLY A 40 -12.59 12.06 -2.10
N SER A 41 -13.23 12.53 -1.04
CA SER A 41 -13.16 13.83 -0.38
C SER A 41 -11.78 14.52 -0.40
N SER A 42 -11.77 15.74 -0.94
CA SER A 42 -10.63 16.66 -0.99
C SER A 42 -10.23 17.17 0.40
N GLY A 43 -9.21 16.55 0.99
CA GLY A 43 -8.42 17.18 2.04
C GLY A 43 -7.29 18.00 1.40
N GLN A 44 -7.42 19.32 1.48
CA GLN A 44 -6.48 20.27 0.91
C GLN A 44 -5.22 20.31 1.78
N PHE A 45 -4.17 19.60 1.38
CA PHE A 45 -2.84 19.74 1.98
C PHE A 45 -1.90 20.44 1.00
N GLY A 46 -1.53 21.67 1.36
CA GLY A 46 -0.68 22.54 0.57
C GLY A 46 0.80 22.19 0.64
N TYR A 47 1.20 21.08 0.04
CA TYR A 47 2.56 20.83 -0.42
C TYR A 47 2.46 20.18 -1.78
N GLY A 48 2.82 20.91 -2.80
CA GLY A 48 2.84 20.72 -4.24
C GLY A 48 3.05 19.30 -4.80
N PHE A 49 2.14 18.36 -4.55
CA PHE A 49 2.03 17.16 -5.33
C PHE A 49 0.94 17.38 -6.39
N PRO A 50 1.30 17.40 -7.68
CA PRO A 50 0.32 17.51 -8.74
C PRO A 50 -0.40 16.14 -8.89
N GLY A 51 -1.66 16.12 -8.54
CA GLY A 51 -2.53 14.96 -8.72
C GLY A 51 -2.92 14.28 -7.41
N GLN A 52 -4.11 13.72 -7.37
CA GLN A 52 -4.57 12.85 -6.27
C GLN A 52 -3.69 11.59 -6.27
N LEU A 53 -2.76 11.48 -5.31
CA LEU A 53 -2.00 10.27 -5.12
C LEU A 53 -2.95 9.17 -4.66
N GLN A 54 -3.06 8.12 -5.44
CA GLN A 54 -3.84 6.95 -5.08
C GLN A 54 -3.07 6.13 -4.04
N THR A 55 -3.75 5.69 -2.99
CA THR A 55 -3.19 4.73 -2.03
C THR A 55 -2.91 3.41 -2.75
N VAL A 56 -1.69 2.92 -2.60
CA VAL A 56 -1.23 1.65 -3.19
C VAL A 56 -0.82 0.67 -2.11
N THR A 57 -0.83 -0.62 -2.44
CA THR A 57 -0.33 -1.65 -1.53
C THR A 57 1.20 -1.68 -1.50
N VAL A 58 1.78 -2.23 -0.44
CA VAL A 58 3.23 -2.44 -0.32
C VAL A 58 3.78 -3.24 -1.50
N THR A 59 3.07 -4.29 -1.93
CA THR A 59 3.48 -5.09 -3.09
C THR A 59 3.51 -4.26 -4.36
N GLN A 60 2.55 -3.36 -4.58
CA GLN A 60 2.54 -2.45 -5.72
C GLN A 60 3.68 -1.41 -5.61
N ALA A 61 3.87 -0.80 -4.42
CA ALA A 61 4.93 0.17 -4.20
C ALA A 61 6.32 -0.40 -4.52
N ARG A 62 6.56 -1.69 -4.26
CA ARG A 62 7.82 -2.38 -4.58
C ARG A 62 8.12 -2.47 -6.08
N THR A 63 7.12 -2.33 -6.93
CA THR A 63 7.29 -2.36 -8.40
C THR A 63 7.52 -0.98 -9.00
N TYR A 64 7.40 0.08 -8.19
CA TYR A 64 7.51 1.45 -8.65
C TYR A 64 8.97 1.86 -8.88
N GLY A 65 9.16 2.76 -9.84
CA GLY A 65 10.46 3.31 -10.16
C GLY A 65 11.02 4.23 -9.07
N HIS A 66 12.32 4.50 -9.14
CA HIS A 66 12.99 5.43 -8.24
C HIS A 66 12.38 6.84 -8.29
N LYS A 67 12.14 7.44 -7.12
CA LYS A 67 11.48 8.74 -6.91
C LYS A 67 10.00 8.80 -7.31
N MET A 68 9.36 7.66 -7.57
CA MET A 68 7.91 7.68 -7.76
C MET A 68 7.20 7.96 -6.45
N PRO A 69 6.26 8.93 -6.43
CA PRO A 69 5.47 9.24 -5.25
C PRO A 69 4.46 8.13 -4.98
N VAL A 70 4.28 7.80 -3.70
CA VAL A 70 3.36 6.76 -3.23
C VAL A 70 2.64 7.20 -1.97
N VAL A 71 1.44 6.66 -1.80
CA VAL A 71 0.70 6.66 -0.53
C VAL A 71 0.47 5.22 -0.14
N ILE A 72 0.92 4.82 1.05
CA ILE A 72 0.75 3.48 1.59
C ILE A 72 0.07 3.55 2.96
N THR A 73 -0.83 2.60 3.24
CA THR A 73 -1.56 2.52 4.53
C THR A 73 -1.30 1.18 5.20
N GLY A 74 -0.92 1.19 6.47
CA GLY A 74 -0.59 -0.01 7.23
C GLY A 74 -0.01 0.31 8.60
N ASN A 75 0.87 -0.54 9.11
CA ASN A 75 1.41 -0.45 10.46
C ASN A 75 2.95 -0.38 10.46
N LEU A 76 3.54 0.38 11.38
CA LEU A 76 4.95 0.29 11.69
C LEU A 76 5.18 -0.89 12.65
N VAL A 77 5.84 -1.93 12.16
CA VAL A 77 6.05 -3.17 12.93
C VAL A 77 7.19 -3.03 13.93
N GLN A 78 8.33 -2.54 13.46
CA GLN A 78 9.52 -2.35 14.29
C GLN A 78 10.54 -1.42 13.66
N PHE A 79 11.44 -0.91 14.48
CA PHE A 79 12.65 -0.22 14.04
C PHE A 79 13.65 -1.24 13.48
N TYR A 80 14.08 -1.05 12.24
CA TYR A 80 15.02 -1.98 11.57
C TYR A 80 16.48 -1.70 11.93
N GLY A 81 16.79 -0.51 12.44
CA GLY A 81 18.14 -0.07 12.73
C GLY A 81 18.68 0.93 11.70
N GLY A 82 19.91 1.40 11.88
CA GLY A 82 20.64 2.38 11.05
C GLY A 82 19.76 3.50 10.50
N LYS A 83 20.16 4.69 10.40
CA LYS A 83 19.58 5.84 9.67
C LYS A 83 18.04 5.88 9.51
N ASP A 84 17.28 5.70 10.60
CA ASP A 84 15.83 5.95 10.63
C ASP A 84 14.96 5.00 9.75
N LEU A 85 15.37 3.73 9.65
CA LEU A 85 14.63 2.71 8.90
C LEU A 85 13.69 1.92 9.82
N TYR A 86 12.48 1.71 9.32
CA TYR A 86 11.42 0.97 9.98
C TYR A 86 10.84 -0.08 9.04
N ILE A 87 10.39 -1.21 9.58
CA ILE A 87 9.58 -2.17 8.84
C ILE A 87 8.14 -1.68 8.88
N PHE A 88 7.58 -1.45 7.70
CA PHE A 88 6.17 -1.14 7.50
C PHE A 88 5.48 -2.32 6.84
N ARG A 89 4.28 -2.65 7.31
CA ARG A 89 3.49 -3.79 6.85
C ARG A 89 2.06 -3.38 6.53
N ASP A 90 1.56 -3.91 5.41
CA ASP A 90 0.15 -3.94 5.09
C ASP A 90 -0.32 -5.39 4.86
N SER A 91 -1.54 -5.60 4.38
CA SER A 91 -2.08 -6.93 4.06
C SER A 91 -1.36 -7.63 2.90
N SER A 92 -0.59 -6.89 2.08
CA SER A 92 0.11 -7.41 0.90
C SER A 92 1.56 -7.79 1.16
N GLY A 93 2.19 -7.28 2.23
CA GLY A 93 3.57 -7.58 2.56
C GLY A 93 4.26 -6.52 3.41
N GLU A 94 5.59 -6.52 3.37
CA GLU A 94 6.44 -5.62 4.14
C GLU A 94 7.36 -4.80 3.22
N ILE A 95 7.67 -3.57 3.62
CA ILE A 95 8.64 -2.70 2.97
C ILE A 95 9.41 -1.92 4.02
N LEU A 96 10.65 -1.56 3.71
CA LEU A 96 11.40 -0.63 4.55
C LEU A 96 10.91 0.80 4.29
N VAL A 97 10.67 1.52 5.38
CA VAL A 97 10.30 2.93 5.33
C VAL A 97 11.32 3.74 6.11
N LYS A 98 11.87 4.76 5.46
CA LYS A 98 12.74 5.73 6.09
C LYS A 98 11.93 6.90 6.60
N ILE A 99 11.93 7.10 7.94
CA ILE A 99 11.22 8.19 8.61
C ILE A 99 12.26 9.04 9.33
N GLY A 100 12.54 10.21 8.80
CA GLY A 100 13.54 11.10 9.38
C GLY A 100 13.04 11.84 10.63
N PRO A 101 13.95 12.55 11.32
CA PRO A 101 13.60 13.30 12.53
C PRO A 101 12.52 14.37 12.32
N LYS A 102 12.46 14.96 11.13
CA LYS A 102 11.47 16.01 10.82
C LYS A 102 10.04 15.46 10.78
N GLU A 103 9.87 14.28 10.21
CA GLU A 103 8.58 13.60 10.13
C GLU A 103 8.08 13.22 11.54
N TRP A 104 8.97 12.73 12.40
CA TRP A 104 8.67 12.46 13.80
C TRP A 104 8.36 13.74 14.58
N GLN A 105 9.11 14.81 14.38
CA GLN A 105 8.82 16.11 15.01
C GLN A 105 7.44 16.64 14.64
N ASN A 106 7.03 16.51 13.38
CA ASN A 106 5.72 16.95 12.94
C ASN A 106 4.58 16.22 13.67
N LEU A 107 4.71 14.90 13.87
CA LEU A 107 3.76 14.12 14.67
C LEU A 107 3.72 14.57 16.12
N TRP A 108 4.90 14.79 16.69
CA TRP A 108 5.03 15.23 18.09
C TRP A 108 4.40 16.60 18.33
N TYR A 109 4.62 17.57 17.43
CA TYR A 109 3.97 18.89 17.52
C TYR A 109 2.45 18.84 17.38
N GLN A 110 1.92 17.82 16.72
CA GLN A 110 0.48 17.56 16.63
C GLN A 110 -0.06 16.78 17.84
N GLY A 111 0.79 16.42 18.80
CA GLY A 111 0.40 15.59 19.94
C GLY A 111 0.07 14.14 19.58
N VAL A 112 0.52 13.67 18.41
CA VAL A 112 0.24 12.32 17.91
C VAL A 112 1.39 11.39 18.27
N SER A 113 1.09 10.32 19.01
CA SER A 113 1.98 9.18 19.21
C SER A 113 1.56 8.00 18.34
N ILE A 114 2.54 7.24 17.82
CA ILE A 114 2.29 6.06 17.00
C ILE A 114 2.74 4.82 17.78
N ALA A 115 1.80 3.89 17.98
CA ALA A 115 2.08 2.55 18.50
C ALA A 115 2.12 1.52 17.35
N PRO A 116 2.76 0.35 17.55
CA PRO A 116 2.83 -0.69 16.52
C PRO A 116 1.46 -1.22 16.04
N SER A 117 0.42 -1.07 16.87
CA SER A 117 -0.95 -1.44 16.53
C SER A 117 -1.70 -0.38 15.72
N ASP A 118 -1.15 0.84 15.64
CA ASP A 118 -1.83 1.94 14.97
C ASP A 118 -1.72 1.81 13.46
N THR A 119 -2.84 2.05 12.79
CA THR A 119 -2.84 2.20 11.33
C THR A 119 -2.40 3.61 10.98
N ILE A 120 -1.40 3.71 10.13
CA ILE A 120 -0.87 4.97 9.64
C ILE A 120 -0.89 5.02 8.12
N GLU A 121 -1.00 6.22 7.62
CA GLU A 121 -0.85 6.52 6.21
C GLU A 121 0.46 7.29 6.00
N ILE A 122 1.27 6.82 5.06
CA ILE A 122 2.57 7.41 4.72
C ILE A 122 2.53 7.93 3.30
N TYR A 123 2.80 9.21 3.15
CA TYR A 123 3.09 9.85 1.87
C TYR A 123 4.60 9.90 1.70
N GLY A 124 5.11 9.38 0.61
CA GLY A 124 6.53 9.31 0.38
C GLY A 124 6.92 9.05 -1.07
N GLU A 125 8.16 8.74 -1.26
CA GLU A 125 8.75 8.42 -2.57
C GLU A 125 9.46 7.08 -2.47
N VAL A 126 9.32 6.25 -3.51
CA VAL A 126 10.08 5.00 -3.63
C VAL A 126 11.53 5.31 -3.92
N HIS A 127 12.42 4.72 -3.16
CA HIS A 127 13.86 4.88 -3.31
C HIS A 127 14.54 3.52 -3.54
N TRP A 128 15.35 3.44 -4.59
CA TRP A 128 16.20 2.28 -4.87
C TRP A 128 17.62 2.60 -4.43
N PRO A 129 18.13 1.96 -3.37
CA PRO A 129 19.49 2.21 -2.89
C PRO A 129 20.52 1.78 -3.95
N LYS A 130 21.51 2.63 -4.22
CA LYS A 130 22.50 2.40 -5.29
C LYS A 130 23.40 1.17 -5.07
N HIS A 131 23.50 0.69 -3.84
CA HIS A 131 24.45 -0.36 -3.45
C HIS A 131 23.77 -1.60 -2.83
N SER A 132 22.46 -1.63 -2.72
CA SER A 132 21.72 -2.81 -2.27
C SER A 132 21.06 -3.47 -3.47
N TRP A 133 21.47 -4.68 -3.74
CA TRP A 133 20.81 -5.54 -4.71
C TRP A 133 19.43 -5.86 -4.16
N GLY A 134 18.47 -4.98 -4.44
CA GLY A 134 17.21 -5.55 -4.50
C GLY A 134 16.01 -5.03 -3.79
N THR A 135 16.01 -4.43 -2.65
CA THR A 135 14.74 -4.03 -2.02
C THR A 135 14.54 -2.53 -2.04
N PRO A 136 13.50 -2.05 -2.72
CA PRO A 136 13.13 -0.64 -2.64
C PRO A 136 12.69 -0.30 -1.21
N GLU A 137 12.95 0.94 -0.81
CA GLU A 137 12.46 1.53 0.42
C GLU A 137 11.57 2.74 0.12
N VAL A 138 10.69 3.12 1.02
CA VAL A 138 9.89 4.34 0.91
C VAL A 138 10.48 5.40 1.82
N HIS A 139 10.86 6.55 1.26
CA HIS A 139 11.24 7.71 2.05
C HIS A 139 9.99 8.52 2.38
N ALA A 140 9.60 8.49 3.64
CA ALA A 140 8.45 9.24 4.14
C ALA A 140 8.69 10.75 4.00
N ARG A 141 7.66 11.48 3.59
CA ARG A 141 7.59 12.94 3.53
C ARG A 141 6.54 13.48 4.49
N PHE A 142 5.50 12.68 4.71
CA PHE A 142 4.44 13.00 5.64
C PHE A 142 3.81 11.72 6.17
N ILE A 143 3.40 11.75 7.45
CA ILE A 143 2.77 10.61 8.12
C ILE A 143 1.51 11.11 8.80
N ARG A 144 0.45 10.32 8.72
CA ARG A 144 -0.82 10.57 9.38
C ARG A 144 -1.30 9.29 10.06
N LYS A 145 -1.82 9.39 11.28
CA LYS A 145 -2.56 8.31 11.93
C LYS A 145 -3.99 8.29 11.38
N VAL A 146 -4.49 7.11 11.03
CA VAL A 146 -5.82 6.91 10.43
C VAL A 146 -6.79 6.33 11.45
#